data_219e0321bfc64f54fcce3ea9e045038b
#
_entry.id   219e0321bfc64f54fcce3ea9e045038b
#
_cell.length_a   1.000
_cell.length_b   1.000
_cell.length_c   1.000
_cell.angle_alpha   90.00
_cell.angle_beta   90.00
_cell.angle_gamma   90.00
#
_symmetry.space_group_name_H-M   'P 1'
#
loop_
_entity.id
_entity.type
_entity.pdbx_description
1 polymer ?
#
loop_
_entity_poly.entity_id
_entity_poly.type
_entity_poly.pdbx_seq_one_letter_code
_entity_poly.pdbx_strand_id
1 'polypeptide(L)'
;MPVTVKSIVLWRKEVENTPGVLGGTLEPFAKGGADLQVVMGYRYSGNESKAAIELYPVSGKKMVAAAETAGLKSSGIPTLIVEGDNKPGLGHAIAKTIADAQINIAFLVAQVIGRRYSAVIGFDNEEDAKKAAALIKKTTVKK
;
A
#
# COMPACT_ATOMS: atom_id res chain seq x y z
N MET A 1 13.46 11.23 14.64
CA MET A 1 14.00 10.28 13.63
C MET A 1 13.21 10.43 12.35
N PRO A 2 13.86 10.55 11.21
CA PRO A 2 13.15 10.61 9.94
C PRO A 2 12.50 9.27 9.61
N VAL A 3 11.49 9.33 8.81
CA VAL A 3 10.85 8.14 8.26
C VAL A 3 11.63 7.63 7.05
N THR A 4 11.49 6.37 6.75
CA THR A 4 11.97 5.78 5.49
C THR A 4 10.83 5.76 4.49
N VAL A 5 11.14 6.02 3.24
CA VAL A 5 10.15 6.02 2.15
C VAL A 5 10.68 5.14 1.02
N LYS A 6 9.85 4.23 0.58
CA LYS A 6 10.20 3.27 -0.47
C LYS A 6 9.09 3.21 -1.50
N SER A 7 9.44 3.24 -2.78
CA SER A 7 8.49 2.99 -3.85
C SER A 7 8.22 1.49 -3.93
N ILE A 8 6.96 1.13 -3.97
CA ILE A 8 6.52 -0.26 -4.06
C ILE A 8 5.51 -0.44 -5.19
N VAL A 9 5.34 -1.68 -5.61
CA VAL A 9 4.31 -2.06 -6.58
C VAL A 9 3.34 -3.02 -5.90
N LEU A 10 2.10 -2.61 -5.80
CA LEU A 10 1.03 -3.49 -5.33
C LEU A 10 0.53 -4.33 -6.51
N TRP A 11 0.21 -5.58 -6.24
CA TRP A 11 -0.45 -6.46 -7.19
C TRP A 11 -1.91 -6.57 -6.83
N ARG A 12 -2.78 -6.35 -7.79
CA ARG A 12 -4.21 -6.11 -7.57
C ARG A 12 -5.08 -7.05 -8.39
N LYS A 13 -6.20 -7.43 -7.78
CA LYS A 13 -7.25 -8.21 -8.45
C LYS A 13 -8.60 -7.66 -7.99
N GLU A 14 -9.51 -7.47 -8.96
CA GLU A 14 -10.92 -7.24 -8.65
C GLU A 14 -11.61 -8.60 -8.51
N VAL A 15 -12.43 -8.75 -7.48
CA VAL A 15 -13.10 -10.02 -7.17
C VAL A 15 -14.58 -9.80 -6.86
N GLU A 16 -15.37 -10.88 -6.95
CA GLU A 16 -16.69 -10.89 -6.36
C GLU A 16 -16.54 -10.93 -4.84
N ASN A 17 -17.32 -10.12 -4.15
CA ASN A 17 -17.25 -10.04 -2.68
C ASN A 17 -18.01 -11.20 -2.05
N THR A 18 -17.36 -12.35 -1.95
CA THR A 18 -17.96 -13.58 -1.41
C THR A 18 -17.10 -14.15 -0.29
N PRO A 19 -17.71 -14.87 0.67
CA PRO A 19 -16.94 -15.50 1.73
C PRO A 19 -15.83 -16.40 1.16
N GLY A 20 -14.63 -16.28 1.73
CA GLY A 20 -13.48 -17.11 1.35
C GLY A 20 -12.64 -16.60 0.19
N VAL A 21 -13.07 -15.55 -0.52
CA VAL A 21 -12.32 -15.06 -1.68
C VAL A 21 -10.93 -14.58 -1.32
N LEU A 22 -10.77 -13.90 -0.19
CA LEU A 22 -9.47 -13.42 0.27
C LEU A 22 -8.54 -14.58 0.62
N GLY A 23 -9.01 -15.51 1.43
CA GLY A 23 -8.22 -16.70 1.79
C GLY A 23 -7.81 -17.52 0.59
N GLY A 24 -8.72 -17.71 -0.36
CA GLY A 24 -8.42 -18.42 -1.60
C GLY A 24 -7.38 -17.72 -2.46
N THR A 25 -7.43 -16.39 -2.51
CA THR A 25 -6.44 -15.60 -3.24
C THR A 25 -5.06 -15.68 -2.59
N LEU A 26 -4.99 -15.69 -1.27
CA LEU A 26 -3.73 -15.74 -0.52
C LEU A 26 -3.10 -17.13 -0.47
N GLU A 27 -3.88 -18.19 -0.67
CA GLU A 27 -3.40 -19.56 -0.51
C GLU A 27 -2.16 -19.91 -1.33
N PRO A 28 -2.08 -19.60 -2.65
CA PRO A 28 -0.88 -19.91 -3.43
C PRO A 28 0.38 -19.21 -2.90
N PHE A 29 0.22 -18.03 -2.37
CA PHE A 29 1.35 -17.27 -1.79
C PHE A 29 1.81 -17.92 -0.49
N ALA A 30 0.88 -18.31 0.37
CA ALA A 30 1.19 -18.99 1.63
C ALA A 30 1.91 -20.31 1.36
N LYS A 31 1.41 -21.10 0.42
CA LYS A 31 2.03 -22.38 0.04
C LYS A 31 3.42 -22.19 -0.58
N GLY A 32 3.63 -21.08 -1.27
CA GLY A 32 4.92 -20.74 -1.87
C GLY A 32 5.92 -20.11 -0.91
N GLY A 33 5.55 -19.89 0.34
CA GLY A 33 6.42 -19.30 1.36
C GLY A 33 6.60 -17.79 1.23
N ALA A 34 5.67 -17.09 0.57
CA ALA A 34 5.73 -15.63 0.44
C ALA A 34 5.54 -14.96 1.79
N ASP A 35 6.37 -13.95 2.06
CA ASP A 35 6.24 -13.10 3.24
C ASP A 35 5.57 -11.79 2.83
N LEU A 36 4.24 -11.80 2.81
CA LEU A 36 3.47 -10.63 2.41
C LEU A 36 3.50 -9.58 3.52
N GLN A 37 3.94 -8.39 3.17
CA GLN A 37 4.05 -7.26 4.10
C GLN A 37 2.83 -6.35 4.04
N VAL A 38 2.14 -6.33 2.90
CA VAL A 38 0.90 -5.57 2.73
C VAL A 38 -0.15 -6.49 2.12
N VAL A 39 -1.28 -6.58 2.79
CA VAL A 39 -2.48 -7.25 2.28
C VAL A 39 -3.63 -6.29 2.52
N MET A 40 -4.27 -5.86 1.44
CA MET A 40 -5.45 -5.02 1.53
C MET A 40 -6.61 -5.73 0.87
N GLY A 41 -7.75 -5.76 1.55
CA GLY A 41 -8.99 -6.25 1.00
C GLY A 41 -10.09 -5.26 1.34
N TYR A 42 -10.82 -4.80 0.33
CA TYR A 42 -11.89 -3.86 0.55
C TYR A 42 -12.97 -4.02 -0.51
N ARG A 43 -14.21 -3.84 -0.09
CA ARG A 43 -15.32 -3.81 -1.04
C ARG A 43 -15.49 -2.39 -1.58
N TYR A 44 -16.06 -2.29 -2.77
CA TYR A 44 -16.29 -0.98 -3.38
C TYR A 44 -17.47 -0.27 -2.72
N SER A 45 -17.27 1.00 -2.44
CA SER A 45 -18.35 1.87 -2.01
C SER A 45 -19.37 2.01 -3.15
N GLY A 46 -20.63 1.79 -2.85
CA GLY A 46 -21.71 1.88 -3.85
C GLY A 46 -21.83 0.64 -4.76
N ASN A 47 -20.93 -0.31 -4.69
CA ASN A 47 -21.04 -1.59 -5.38
C ASN A 47 -20.52 -2.72 -4.49
N GLU A 48 -21.33 -3.10 -3.52
CA GLU A 48 -20.94 -4.04 -2.46
C GLU A 48 -20.75 -5.48 -2.93
N SER A 49 -21.15 -5.81 -4.16
CA SER A 49 -20.90 -7.12 -4.75
C SER A 49 -19.47 -7.28 -5.27
N LYS A 50 -18.73 -6.18 -5.37
CA LYS A 50 -17.36 -6.16 -5.88
C LYS A 50 -16.38 -5.73 -4.80
N ALA A 51 -15.18 -6.27 -4.90
CA ALA A 51 -14.09 -5.96 -3.98
C ALA A 51 -12.75 -6.00 -4.70
N ALA A 52 -11.74 -5.47 -4.06
CA ALA A 52 -10.37 -5.55 -4.57
C ALA A 52 -9.47 -6.17 -3.51
N ILE A 53 -8.45 -6.89 -3.99
CA ILE A 53 -7.40 -7.45 -3.16
C ILE A 53 -6.08 -6.92 -3.71
N GLU A 54 -5.23 -6.37 -2.83
CA GLU A 54 -3.93 -5.84 -3.21
C GLU A 54 -2.85 -6.41 -2.29
N LEU A 55 -1.74 -6.85 -2.88
CA LEU A 55 -0.68 -7.56 -2.19
C LEU A 55 0.69 -6.97 -2.49
N TYR A 56 1.60 -7.06 -1.53
CA TYR A 56 3.01 -6.70 -1.66
C TYR A 56 3.85 -7.48 -0.63
N PRO A 57 5.05 -7.93 -0.97
CA PRO A 57 5.67 -7.94 -2.28
C PRO A 57 5.30 -9.16 -3.13
N VAL A 58 5.29 -8.97 -4.43
CA VAL A 58 5.24 -10.07 -5.39
C VAL A 58 6.55 -10.01 -6.16
N SER A 59 7.50 -10.85 -5.81
CA SER A 59 8.85 -10.84 -6.38
C SER A 59 9.36 -12.24 -6.64
N GLY A 60 10.23 -12.35 -7.64
CA GLY A 60 10.77 -13.62 -8.09
C GLY A 60 9.83 -14.33 -9.06
N LYS A 61 10.39 -15.14 -9.93
CA LYS A 61 9.63 -15.82 -10.99
C LYS A 61 8.48 -16.67 -10.44
N LYS A 62 8.72 -17.37 -9.33
CA LYS A 62 7.71 -18.24 -8.72
C LYS A 62 6.50 -17.45 -8.23
N MET A 63 6.74 -16.33 -7.53
CA MET A 63 5.66 -15.51 -6.97
C MET A 63 4.92 -14.75 -8.07
N VAL A 64 5.62 -14.24 -9.07
CA VAL A 64 5.01 -13.57 -10.22
C VAL A 64 4.11 -14.55 -10.97
N ALA A 65 4.57 -15.78 -11.21
CA ALA A 65 3.77 -16.81 -11.87
C ALA A 65 2.52 -17.14 -11.05
N ALA A 66 2.66 -17.27 -9.74
CA ALA A 66 1.52 -17.54 -8.84
C ALA A 66 0.50 -16.39 -8.88
N ALA A 67 0.98 -15.16 -8.89
CA ALA A 67 0.13 -13.97 -8.95
C ALA A 67 -0.65 -13.93 -10.27
N GLU A 68 0.04 -14.13 -11.38
CA GLU A 68 -0.59 -14.13 -12.71
C GLU A 68 -1.64 -15.24 -12.84
N THR A 69 -1.31 -16.45 -12.36
CA THR A 69 -2.24 -17.57 -12.35
C THR A 69 -3.48 -17.27 -11.50
N ALA A 70 -3.30 -16.56 -10.39
CA ALA A 70 -4.40 -16.14 -9.53
C ALA A 70 -5.20 -14.95 -10.09
N GLY A 71 -4.79 -14.38 -11.21
CA GLY A 71 -5.48 -13.26 -11.83
C GLY A 71 -5.05 -11.89 -11.33
N LEU A 72 -3.96 -11.81 -10.59
CA LEU A 72 -3.42 -10.54 -10.11
C LEU A 72 -2.55 -9.88 -11.16
N LYS A 73 -2.54 -8.56 -11.16
CA LYS A 73 -1.71 -7.73 -12.04
C LYS A 73 -1.11 -6.59 -11.21
N SER A 74 0.02 -6.07 -11.65
CA SER A 74 0.55 -4.85 -11.04
C SER A 74 -0.51 -3.75 -11.13
N SER A 75 -0.74 -3.02 -10.04
CA SER A 75 -1.90 -2.11 -9.96
C SER A 75 -1.80 -0.90 -10.88
N GLY A 76 -0.60 -0.50 -11.26
CA GLY A 76 -0.39 0.70 -12.04
C GLY A 76 -0.55 2.00 -11.25
N ILE A 77 -0.96 1.93 -10.00
CA ILE A 77 -1.05 3.09 -9.12
C ILE A 77 0.30 3.27 -8.45
N PRO A 78 1.00 4.39 -8.71
CA PRO A 78 2.28 4.65 -8.04
C PRO A 78 2.10 4.69 -6.54
N THR A 79 2.85 3.88 -5.82
CA THR A 79 2.63 3.64 -4.39
C THR A 79 3.93 3.77 -3.61
N LEU A 80 3.82 4.37 -2.43
CA LEU A 80 4.93 4.48 -1.48
C LEU A 80 4.57 3.74 -0.20
N ILE A 81 5.58 3.12 0.43
CA ILE A 81 5.47 2.68 1.81
C ILE A 81 6.34 3.58 2.68
N VAL A 82 5.76 4.11 3.74
CA VAL A 82 6.42 5.02 4.68
C VAL A 82 6.47 4.35 6.04
N GLU A 83 7.65 4.21 6.60
CA GLU A 83 7.83 3.56 7.89
C GLU A 83 8.75 4.38 8.78
N GLY A 84 8.52 4.30 10.07
CA GLY A 84 9.38 4.99 11.03
C GLY A 84 8.88 4.83 12.45
N ASP A 85 9.60 5.44 13.38
CA ASP A 85 9.17 5.47 14.77
C ASP A 85 7.92 6.33 14.88
N ASN A 86 6.92 5.80 15.59
CA ASN A 86 5.68 6.54 15.76
C ASN A 86 5.86 7.74 16.67
N LYS A 87 5.25 8.85 16.26
CA LYS A 87 5.08 10.04 17.09
C LYS A 87 3.66 10.56 16.88
N PRO A 88 2.98 11.00 17.94
CA PRO A 88 1.68 11.64 17.77
C PRO A 88 1.77 12.79 16.75
N GLY A 89 0.84 12.81 15.81
CA GLY A 89 0.81 13.82 14.75
C GLY A 89 1.57 13.47 13.48
N LEU A 90 2.24 12.32 13.42
CA LEU A 90 3.02 11.94 12.23
C LEU A 90 2.15 11.81 10.99
N GLY A 91 0.99 11.19 11.10
CA GLY A 91 0.06 11.08 9.98
C GLY A 91 -0.38 12.43 9.44
N HIS A 92 -0.70 13.35 10.33
CA HIS A 92 -1.05 14.73 9.95
C HIS A 92 0.12 15.43 9.25
N ALA A 93 1.33 15.29 9.79
CA ALA A 93 2.52 15.93 9.21
C ALA A 93 2.78 15.43 7.78
N ILE A 94 2.63 14.13 7.55
CA ILE A 94 2.79 13.54 6.22
C ILE A 94 1.70 14.06 5.27
N ALA A 95 0.44 14.02 5.70
CA ALA A 95 -0.69 14.47 4.89
C ALA A 95 -0.56 15.95 4.54
N LYS A 96 -0.18 16.77 5.51
CA LYS A 96 0.04 18.21 5.30
C LYS A 96 1.17 18.46 4.31
N THR A 97 2.27 17.74 4.42
CA THR A 97 3.40 17.84 3.49
C THR A 97 2.96 17.58 2.05
N ILE A 98 2.15 16.56 1.85
CA ILE A 98 1.61 16.20 0.54
C ILE A 98 0.65 17.29 0.03
N ALA A 99 -0.22 17.76 0.91
CA ALA A 99 -1.21 18.81 0.57
C ALA A 99 -0.54 20.14 0.21
N ASP A 100 0.49 20.53 0.96
CA ASP A 100 1.23 21.78 0.70
C ASP A 100 1.92 21.76 -0.67
N ALA A 101 2.23 20.58 -1.18
CA ALA A 101 2.79 20.41 -2.53
C ALA A 101 1.69 20.30 -3.61
N GLN A 102 0.42 20.39 -3.22
CA GLN A 102 -0.75 20.28 -4.11
C GLN A 102 -0.82 18.94 -4.83
N ILE A 103 -0.47 17.89 -4.11
CA ILE A 103 -0.52 16.52 -4.61
C ILE A 103 -1.76 15.82 -4.03
N ASN A 104 -2.55 15.19 -4.91
CA ASN A 104 -3.68 14.38 -4.49
C ASN A 104 -3.23 12.98 -4.09
N ILE A 105 -3.91 12.41 -3.13
CA ILE A 105 -3.72 11.04 -2.68
C ILE A 105 -4.82 10.18 -3.29
N ALA A 106 -4.44 9.10 -3.98
CA ALA A 106 -5.39 8.14 -4.53
C ALA A 106 -5.96 7.26 -3.41
N PHE A 107 -5.10 6.81 -2.50
CA PHE A 107 -5.51 6.09 -1.29
C PHE A 107 -4.41 6.19 -0.23
N LEU A 108 -4.81 6.01 1.02
CA LEU A 108 -3.87 5.96 2.13
C LEU A 108 -4.39 4.97 3.19
N VAL A 109 -3.52 4.09 3.62
CA VAL A 109 -3.77 3.21 4.76
C VAL A 109 -2.57 3.34 5.70
N ALA A 110 -2.83 3.73 6.94
CA ALA A 110 -1.78 3.91 7.92
C ALA A 110 -2.17 3.23 9.23
N GLN A 111 -1.17 2.73 9.94
CA GLN A 111 -1.38 2.10 11.23
C GLN A 111 -0.14 2.20 12.09
N VAL A 112 -0.33 2.06 13.38
CA VAL A 112 0.75 1.99 14.36
C VAL A 112 0.71 0.60 14.97
N ILE A 113 1.86 -0.07 14.93
CA ILE A 113 2.02 -1.37 15.58
C ILE A 113 3.16 -1.22 16.59
N GLY A 114 2.83 -1.32 17.88
CA GLY A 114 3.79 -1.04 18.93
C GLY A 114 4.27 0.41 18.85
N ARG A 115 5.54 0.60 18.54
CA ARG A 115 6.17 1.93 18.42
C ARG A 115 6.46 2.30 16.98
N ARG A 116 5.99 1.52 16.02
CA ARG A 116 6.28 1.73 14.60
C ARG A 116 5.05 2.24 13.86
N TYR A 117 5.26 3.25 13.05
CA TYR A 117 4.28 3.80 12.12
C TYR A 117 4.54 3.20 10.74
N SER A 118 3.47 2.82 10.05
CA SER A 118 3.55 2.35 8.68
C SER A 118 2.38 2.90 7.88
N ALA A 119 2.65 3.44 6.70
CA ALA A 119 1.63 3.93 5.80
C ALA A 119 1.90 3.45 4.39
N VAL A 120 0.82 3.09 3.69
CA VAL A 120 0.85 2.77 2.26
C VAL A 120 0.04 3.86 1.57
N ILE A 121 0.67 4.57 0.64
CA ILE A 121 0.07 5.74 0.00
C ILE A 121 0.15 5.60 -1.51
N GLY A 122 -1.01 5.69 -2.18
CA GLY A 122 -1.10 5.68 -3.63
C GLY A 122 -1.29 7.08 -4.19
N PHE A 123 -0.72 7.32 -5.38
CA PHE A 123 -0.74 8.62 -6.06
C PHE A 123 -1.31 8.48 -7.47
N ASP A 124 -1.67 9.60 -8.07
CA ASP A 124 -2.27 9.63 -9.42
C ASP A 124 -1.24 9.34 -10.53
N ASN A 125 0.02 9.72 -10.31
CA ASN A 125 1.08 9.55 -11.30
C ASN A 125 2.46 9.41 -10.62
N GLU A 126 3.44 8.95 -11.41
CA GLU A 126 4.80 8.73 -10.93
C GLU A 126 5.51 10.02 -10.48
N GLU A 127 5.25 11.12 -11.16
CA GLU A 127 5.86 12.41 -10.83
C GLU A 127 5.45 12.85 -9.43
N ASP A 128 4.16 12.75 -9.11
CA ASP A 128 3.63 13.08 -7.80
C ASP A 128 4.21 12.16 -6.72
N ALA A 129 4.31 10.86 -7.00
CA ALA A 129 4.88 9.91 -6.06
C ALA A 129 6.34 10.24 -5.74
N LYS A 130 7.15 10.54 -6.75
CA LYS A 130 8.56 10.91 -6.56
C LYS A 130 8.72 12.19 -5.76
N LYS A 131 7.92 13.20 -6.08
CA LYS A 131 7.92 14.47 -5.37
C LYS A 131 7.52 14.29 -3.91
N ALA A 132 6.44 13.54 -3.68
CA ALA A 132 5.98 13.22 -2.33
C ALA A 132 7.05 12.45 -1.53
N ALA A 133 7.71 11.48 -2.14
CA ALA A 133 8.75 10.70 -1.48
C ALA A 133 9.88 11.59 -0.98
N ALA A 134 10.35 12.50 -1.81
CA ALA A 134 11.43 13.44 -1.43
C ALA A 134 11.00 14.35 -0.27
N LEU A 135 9.77 14.82 -0.29
CA LEU A 135 9.25 15.72 0.75
C LEU A 135 8.98 14.99 2.06
N ILE A 136 8.41 13.78 2.00
CA ILE A 136 8.09 12.98 3.18
C ILE A 136 9.36 12.62 3.95
N LYS A 137 10.45 12.29 3.26
CA LYS A 137 11.73 11.97 3.90
C LYS A 137 12.23 13.09 4.81
N LYS A 138 11.85 14.32 4.53
CA LYS A 138 12.23 15.51 5.30
C LYS A 138 11.21 15.87 6.36
N THR A 139 10.08 15.16 6.41
CA THR A 139 9.01 15.48 7.35
C THR A 139 9.40 15.11 8.77
N THR A 140 9.20 16.04 9.69
CA THR A 140 9.42 15.83 11.11
C THR A 140 8.21 16.34 11.88
N VAL A 141 7.93 15.70 13.02
CA VAL A 141 6.90 16.16 13.94
C VAL A 141 7.54 17.10 14.93
N LYS A 142 7.05 18.33 14.98
CA LYS A 142 7.49 19.28 15.99
C LYS A 142 6.86 18.92 17.35
N LYS A 143 7.68 19.00 18.39
CA LYS A 143 7.20 18.82 19.77
C LYS A 143 6.32 20.01 20.19
#